data_096b4bb0453d0a4ccb83b73b5e97096a
#
_entry.id   096b4bb0453d0a4ccb83b73b5e97096a
#
_cell.length_a   1.000
_cell.length_b   1.000
_cell.length_c   1.000
_cell.angle_alpha   90.00
_cell.angle_beta   90.00
_cell.angle_gamma   90.00
#
_symmetry.space_group_name_H-M   'P 1'
#
loop_
_entity.id
_entity.type
_entity.pdbx_description
1 polymer ?
#
loop_
_entity_poly.entity_id
_entity_poly.type
_entity_poly.pdbx_seq_one_letter_code
_entity_poly.pdbx_strand_id
1 'polypeptide(L)'
;LLRQVEERGRQAVVLSARKGYSALLLCQDCGFRPMCPDCALPLRYHREGKGALVCHQCGHREDPPLLCPRGGSPLLAPKGPGVDWIREALAERLSLPVYRYAGDGKDDLTPLLEGRPGVVVGTTALLRGPRLPDLALVLLPLADGFLLESDFRAAERYHRLLWALTELRPGRRPLLVLQTFTPEHPVHRALEAGEVEAYLWQEKALREALNYPPRVRMVKLEVRHRKEERAREKAFALLEALRAEAEEGEVLGPAPAPVPRVKGHYVFHLLLRGSTERLARLLGLLDRRQFRLDPDPFHFVGLLED
;
A
#
# COMPACT_ATOMS: atom_id res chain seq x y z
N LEU A 1 0.54 23.67 13.04
CA LEU A 1 1.62 23.72 12.03
C LEU A 1 1.13 24.30 10.70
N LEU A 2 0.05 23.76 10.08
CA LEU A 2 -0.47 24.30 8.82
C LEU A 2 -0.93 25.78 8.94
N ARG A 3 -1.54 26.19 10.05
CA ARG A 3 -1.84 27.59 10.32
C ARG A 3 -0.59 28.45 10.41
N GLN A 4 0.51 27.95 10.98
CA GLN A 4 1.79 28.66 10.99
C GLN A 4 2.39 28.82 9.58
N VAL A 5 2.17 27.84 8.69
CA VAL A 5 2.54 27.95 7.27
C VAL A 5 1.72 29.05 6.60
N GLU A 6 0.42 29.11 6.89
CA GLU A 6 -0.50 30.16 6.40
C GLU A 6 -0.07 31.56 6.89
N GLU A 7 0.10 31.73 8.19
CA GLU A 7 0.52 33.00 8.82
C GLU A 7 1.85 33.54 8.26
N ARG A 8 2.75 32.64 7.89
CA ARG A 8 4.08 32.97 7.34
C ARG A 8 4.09 33.07 5.81
N GLY A 9 2.96 32.89 5.15
CA GLY A 9 2.84 32.93 3.69
C GLY A 9 3.71 31.90 2.98
N ARG A 10 3.88 30.67 3.56
CA ARG A 10 4.76 29.62 3.03
C ARG A 10 3.99 28.52 2.34
N GLN A 11 4.70 27.49 1.91
CA GLN A 11 4.13 26.33 1.21
C GLN A 11 4.20 25.07 2.09
N ALA A 12 3.20 24.21 1.97
CA ALA A 12 3.19 22.90 2.62
C ALA A 12 2.77 21.78 1.66
N VAL A 13 3.25 20.57 1.96
CA VAL A 13 2.83 19.32 1.34
C VAL A 13 2.18 18.44 2.41
N VAL A 14 1.02 17.87 2.09
CA VAL A 14 0.37 16.83 2.89
C VAL A 14 0.32 15.55 2.06
N LEU A 15 1.07 14.54 2.48
CA LEU A 15 1.16 13.28 1.75
C LEU A 15 0.22 12.24 2.34
N SER A 16 -0.71 11.73 1.51
CA SER A 16 -1.58 10.62 1.85
C SER A 16 -1.01 9.29 1.34
N ALA A 17 -1.03 8.25 2.19
CA ALA A 17 -0.68 6.89 1.78
C ALA A 17 -1.66 6.32 0.75
N ARG A 18 -2.87 6.89 0.64
CA ARG A 18 -3.96 6.40 -0.21
C ARG A 18 -4.27 7.37 -1.35
N LYS A 19 -4.42 6.83 -2.56
CA LYS A 19 -4.90 7.57 -3.73
C LYS A 19 -6.40 7.88 -3.60
N GLY A 20 -6.81 9.07 -4.06
CA GLY A 20 -8.21 9.48 -4.26
C GLY A 20 -9.10 9.45 -3.02
N TYR A 21 -10.40 9.57 -3.24
CA TYR A 21 -11.43 9.15 -2.30
C TYR A 21 -11.45 7.61 -2.26
N SER A 22 -10.35 6.98 -1.88
CA SER A 22 -10.32 5.54 -1.65
C SER A 22 -11.07 5.21 -0.36
N ALA A 23 -12.20 5.89 -0.17
CA ALA A 23 -13.07 5.70 0.94
C ALA A 23 -13.84 4.39 0.79
N LEU A 24 -14.01 3.70 1.88
CA LEU A 24 -15.04 2.67 1.97
C LEU A 24 -16.39 3.37 2.07
N LEU A 25 -17.37 3.00 1.27
CA LEU A 25 -18.74 3.38 1.52
C LEU A 25 -19.23 2.59 2.73
N LEU A 26 -19.58 3.28 3.81
CA LEU A 26 -20.02 2.69 5.08
C LEU A 26 -21.40 3.18 5.47
N CYS A 27 -22.28 2.27 5.85
CA CYS A 27 -23.52 2.62 6.56
C CYS A 27 -23.17 2.99 8.00
N GLN A 28 -23.59 4.17 8.45
CA GLN A 28 -23.30 4.65 9.80
C GLN A 28 -24.10 3.91 10.87
N ASP A 29 -25.26 3.34 10.50
CA ASP A 29 -26.14 2.65 11.43
C ASP A 29 -25.73 1.19 11.68
N CYS A 30 -25.38 0.44 10.61
CA CYS A 30 -25.14 -1.00 10.73
C CYS A 30 -23.74 -1.45 10.30
N GLY A 31 -22.85 -0.54 9.90
CA GLY A 31 -21.50 -0.85 9.44
C GLY A 31 -21.45 -1.61 8.09
N PHE A 32 -22.58 -1.72 7.38
CA PHE A 32 -22.59 -2.33 6.03
C PHE A 32 -21.57 -1.64 5.12
N ARG A 33 -20.86 -2.43 4.36
CA ARG A 33 -19.93 -2.01 3.31
C ARG A 33 -20.13 -2.84 2.06
N PRO A 34 -20.20 -2.25 0.86
CA PRO A 34 -20.27 -2.99 -0.39
C PRO A 34 -19.03 -3.86 -0.58
N MET A 35 -19.26 -5.10 -1.00
CA MET A 35 -18.22 -6.11 -1.22
C MET A 35 -18.19 -6.51 -2.68
N CYS A 36 -17.00 -6.68 -3.25
CA CYS A 36 -16.85 -7.22 -4.59
C CYS A 36 -17.39 -8.65 -4.68
N PRO A 37 -18.29 -8.96 -5.61
CA PRO A 37 -18.85 -10.33 -5.75
C PRO A 37 -17.80 -11.35 -6.19
N ASP A 38 -16.75 -10.92 -6.90
CA ASP A 38 -15.72 -11.81 -7.45
C ASP A 38 -14.53 -12.01 -6.51
N CYS A 39 -14.18 -10.99 -5.69
CA CYS A 39 -12.99 -11.00 -4.85
C CYS A 39 -13.30 -11.06 -3.36
N ALA A 40 -14.56 -10.85 -2.96
CA ALA A 40 -14.98 -10.72 -1.55
C ALA A 40 -14.19 -9.63 -0.78
N LEU A 41 -13.66 -8.63 -1.48
CA LEU A 41 -13.00 -7.45 -0.91
C LEU A 41 -13.96 -6.26 -0.85
N PRO A 42 -13.80 -5.35 0.13
CA PRO A 42 -14.55 -4.11 0.15
C PRO A 42 -14.30 -3.30 -1.12
N LEU A 43 -15.38 -2.87 -1.77
CA LEU A 43 -15.32 -1.97 -2.91
C LEU A 43 -14.88 -0.57 -2.45
N ARG A 44 -14.13 0.12 -3.31
CA ARG A 44 -13.66 1.48 -3.08
C ARG A 44 -14.58 2.46 -3.76
N TYR A 45 -15.00 3.49 -3.04
CA TYR A 45 -15.83 4.55 -3.58
C TYR A 45 -14.97 5.59 -4.31
N HIS A 46 -15.30 5.85 -5.56
CA HIS A 46 -14.74 6.92 -6.38
C HIS A 46 -15.82 7.95 -6.64
N ARG A 47 -15.53 9.22 -6.36
CA ARG A 47 -16.52 10.32 -6.41
C ARG A 47 -16.73 10.90 -7.81
N GLU A 48 -15.96 10.54 -8.81
CA GLU A 48 -16.04 11.10 -10.14
C GLU A 48 -17.42 10.88 -10.78
N GLY A 49 -18.02 11.95 -11.31
CA GLY A 49 -19.35 11.94 -11.89
C GLY A 49 -20.45 11.60 -10.89
N LYS A 50 -21.23 10.56 -11.15
CA LYS A 50 -22.29 10.08 -10.24
C LYS A 50 -21.75 9.25 -9.05
N GLY A 51 -20.45 9.08 -8.97
CA GLY A 51 -19.81 8.15 -8.06
C GLY A 51 -19.80 6.72 -8.59
N ALA A 52 -18.83 5.90 -8.16
CA ALA A 52 -18.75 4.49 -8.50
C ALA A 52 -18.07 3.69 -7.39
N LEU A 53 -18.48 2.44 -7.22
CA LEU A 53 -17.80 1.44 -6.40
C LEU A 53 -16.90 0.59 -7.29
N VAL A 54 -15.62 0.52 -6.98
CA VAL A 54 -14.61 -0.17 -7.79
C VAL A 54 -13.79 -1.14 -6.96
N CYS A 55 -13.65 -2.36 -7.44
CA CYS A 55 -12.70 -3.32 -6.90
C CYS A 55 -11.31 -3.07 -7.50
N HIS A 56 -10.34 -2.65 -6.69
CA HIS A 56 -8.97 -2.42 -7.16
C HIS A 56 -8.20 -3.71 -7.48
N GLN A 57 -8.77 -4.87 -7.14
CA GLN A 57 -8.14 -6.17 -7.43
C GLN A 57 -8.51 -6.73 -8.81
N CYS A 58 -9.80 -6.67 -9.20
CA CYS A 58 -10.27 -7.26 -10.44
C CYS A 58 -10.86 -6.26 -11.44
N GLY A 59 -11.05 -5.01 -11.01
CA GLY A 59 -11.65 -3.95 -11.82
C GLY A 59 -13.19 -4.00 -11.87
N HIS A 60 -13.86 -4.90 -11.10
CA HIS A 60 -15.31 -4.89 -10.97
C HIS A 60 -15.81 -3.50 -10.59
N ARG A 61 -16.87 -3.03 -11.24
CA ARG A 61 -17.44 -1.70 -11.04
C ARG A 61 -18.97 -1.80 -10.94
N GLU A 62 -19.52 -1.08 -9.96
CA GLU A 62 -20.96 -0.96 -9.76
C GLU A 62 -21.33 0.44 -9.23
N ASP A 63 -22.59 0.80 -9.35
CA ASP A 63 -23.12 2.06 -8.82
C ASP A 63 -23.28 1.96 -7.29
N PRO A 64 -23.01 3.05 -6.53
CA PRO A 64 -23.24 3.07 -5.11
C PRO A 64 -24.75 2.98 -4.82
N PRO A 65 -25.18 2.15 -3.86
CA PRO A 65 -26.58 2.05 -3.50
C PRO A 65 -27.06 3.37 -2.84
N LEU A 66 -28.27 3.79 -3.16
CA LEU A 66 -28.89 4.99 -2.57
C LEU A 66 -29.26 4.79 -1.09
N LEU A 67 -29.64 3.57 -0.74
CA LEU A 67 -29.99 3.18 0.62
C LEU A 67 -29.16 1.95 1.02
N CYS A 68 -28.91 1.80 2.31
CA CYS A 68 -28.22 0.63 2.84
C CYS A 68 -28.98 -0.68 2.51
N PRO A 69 -28.42 -1.63 1.76
CA PRO A 69 -29.12 -2.87 1.40
C PRO A 69 -29.46 -3.75 2.60
N ARG A 70 -28.77 -3.57 3.75
CA ARG A 70 -29.01 -4.37 4.96
C ARG A 70 -30.14 -3.81 5.84
N GLY A 71 -30.30 -2.49 5.91
CA GLY A 71 -31.22 -1.86 6.85
C GLY A 71 -32.01 -0.67 6.28
N GLY A 72 -31.96 -0.41 4.96
CA GLY A 72 -32.71 0.68 4.32
C GLY A 72 -32.28 2.09 4.72
N SER A 73 -31.22 2.25 5.52
CA SER A 73 -30.74 3.54 6.00
C SER A 73 -30.18 4.40 4.84
N PRO A 74 -30.49 5.70 4.80
CA PRO A 74 -29.89 6.65 3.86
C PRO A 74 -28.48 7.10 4.32
N LEU A 75 -28.03 6.70 5.50
CA LEU A 75 -26.75 7.14 6.09
C LEU A 75 -25.54 6.36 5.55
N LEU A 76 -25.47 6.22 4.24
CA LEU A 76 -24.29 5.70 3.51
C LEU A 76 -23.31 6.84 3.24
N ALA A 77 -22.15 6.80 3.84
CA ALA A 77 -21.14 7.84 3.68
C ALA A 77 -19.77 7.26 3.31
N PRO A 78 -19.04 7.90 2.40
CA PRO A 78 -17.63 7.58 2.16
C PRO A 78 -16.81 7.90 3.42
N LYS A 79 -16.06 6.91 3.94
CA LYS A 79 -15.14 7.11 5.08
C LYS A 79 -13.72 6.66 4.74
N GLY A 80 -12.76 7.54 4.97
CA GLY A 80 -11.33 7.27 4.84
C GLY A 80 -10.54 8.51 4.43
N PRO A 81 -9.35 8.72 4.98
CA PRO A 81 -8.51 9.89 4.69
C PRO A 81 -7.76 9.72 3.36
N GLY A 82 -8.48 9.79 2.24
CA GLY A 82 -7.87 9.91 0.92
C GLY A 82 -7.47 11.35 0.60
N VAL A 83 -6.76 11.56 -0.51
CA VAL A 83 -6.29 12.88 -0.96
C VAL A 83 -7.42 13.91 -1.02
N ASP A 84 -8.56 13.54 -1.61
CA ASP A 84 -9.67 14.46 -1.79
C ASP A 84 -10.35 14.85 -0.49
N TRP A 85 -10.53 13.89 0.43
CA TRP A 85 -11.06 14.16 1.77
C TRP A 85 -10.13 15.10 2.56
N ILE A 86 -8.82 14.87 2.52
CA ILE A 86 -7.85 15.74 3.20
C ILE A 86 -7.87 17.12 2.57
N ARG A 87 -7.92 17.23 1.23
CA ARG A 87 -8.00 18.49 0.52
C ARG A 87 -9.21 19.31 0.94
N GLU A 88 -10.40 18.72 0.92
CA GLU A 88 -11.65 19.38 1.31
C GLU A 88 -11.60 19.83 2.77
N ALA A 89 -11.19 18.94 3.68
CA ALA A 89 -11.08 19.27 5.09
C ALA A 89 -10.08 20.39 5.40
N LEU A 90 -9.04 20.55 4.57
CA LEU A 90 -8.09 21.65 4.70
C LEU A 90 -8.61 22.93 4.06
N ALA A 91 -9.26 22.85 2.90
CA ALA A 91 -9.86 24.01 2.22
C ALA A 91 -10.94 24.68 3.06
N GLU A 92 -11.67 23.94 3.90
CA GLU A 92 -12.63 24.48 4.85
C GLU A 92 -12.00 25.20 6.05
N ARG A 93 -10.72 24.93 6.36
CA ARG A 93 -10.05 25.39 7.59
C ARG A 93 -8.91 26.38 7.37
N LEU A 94 -8.44 26.49 6.14
CA LEU A 94 -7.34 27.36 5.74
C LEU A 94 -7.84 28.39 4.71
N SER A 95 -7.31 29.59 4.76
CA SER A 95 -7.53 30.62 3.74
C SER A 95 -6.59 30.44 2.55
N LEU A 96 -5.56 29.59 2.68
CA LEU A 96 -4.63 29.25 1.60
C LEU A 96 -5.29 28.35 0.56
N PRO A 97 -4.94 28.53 -0.74
CA PRO A 97 -5.36 27.58 -1.76
C PRO A 97 -4.80 26.18 -1.49
N VAL A 98 -5.66 25.16 -1.65
CA VAL A 98 -5.32 23.77 -1.44
C VAL A 98 -5.42 23.01 -2.76
N TYR A 99 -4.28 22.55 -3.26
CA TYR A 99 -4.12 21.87 -4.54
C TYR A 99 -4.08 20.36 -4.38
N ARG A 100 -4.55 19.66 -5.40
CA ARG A 100 -4.49 18.22 -5.50
C ARG A 100 -3.33 17.78 -6.41
N TYR A 101 -2.56 16.74 -5.99
CA TYR A 101 -1.54 16.14 -6.84
C TYR A 101 -1.46 14.63 -6.62
N ALA A 102 -2.15 13.87 -7.46
CA ALA A 102 -2.16 12.42 -7.42
C ALA A 102 -1.99 11.83 -8.83
N GLY A 103 -1.72 10.54 -8.93
CA GLY A 103 -1.46 9.88 -10.21
C GLY A 103 -2.66 9.85 -11.17
N ASP A 104 -3.87 10.01 -10.64
CA ASP A 104 -5.16 10.00 -11.36
C ASP A 104 -5.73 11.41 -11.63
N GLY A 105 -5.04 12.47 -11.21
CA GLY A 105 -5.43 13.86 -11.46
C GLY A 105 -4.52 14.83 -10.72
N LYS A 106 -4.28 15.98 -11.34
CA LYS A 106 -3.38 17.02 -10.84
C LYS A 106 -3.95 18.39 -11.14
N ASP A 107 -3.95 19.26 -10.12
CA ASP A 107 -4.21 20.67 -10.29
C ASP A 107 -2.97 21.35 -10.89
N ASP A 108 -3.17 22.52 -11.48
CA ASP A 108 -2.06 23.36 -11.92
C ASP A 108 -1.31 23.94 -10.71
N LEU A 109 -0.04 23.61 -10.58
CA LEU A 109 0.82 24.07 -9.50
C LEU A 109 1.64 25.32 -9.86
N THR A 110 1.42 25.94 -11.03
CA THR A 110 2.14 27.14 -11.48
C THR A 110 2.21 28.23 -10.40
N PRO A 111 1.12 28.57 -9.67
CA PRO A 111 1.19 29.58 -8.61
C PRO A 111 2.18 29.22 -7.51
N LEU A 112 2.27 27.95 -7.14
CA LEU A 112 3.25 27.50 -6.12
C LEU A 112 4.68 27.52 -6.64
N LEU A 113 4.89 27.24 -7.93
CA LEU A 113 6.21 27.31 -8.56
C LEU A 113 6.72 28.74 -8.67
N GLU A 114 5.80 29.71 -8.76
CA GLU A 114 6.09 31.16 -8.68
C GLU A 114 6.35 31.64 -7.23
N GLY A 115 6.33 30.73 -6.25
CA GLY A 115 6.56 31.07 -4.84
C GLY A 115 5.33 31.52 -4.07
N ARG A 116 4.13 31.48 -4.66
CA ARG A 116 2.90 31.83 -3.93
C ARG A 116 2.61 30.81 -2.81
N PRO A 117 2.07 31.26 -1.66
CA PRO A 117 1.72 30.37 -0.57
C PRO A 117 0.58 29.42 -0.94
N GLY A 118 0.59 28.23 -0.34
CA GLY A 118 -0.46 27.24 -0.55
C GLY A 118 -0.09 25.88 -0.01
N VAL A 119 -1.05 24.94 -0.08
CA VAL A 119 -0.91 23.58 0.39
C VAL A 119 -1.16 22.60 -0.76
N VAL A 120 -0.28 21.63 -0.94
CA VAL A 120 -0.50 20.52 -1.89
C VAL A 120 -0.84 19.27 -1.11
N VAL A 121 -1.99 18.67 -1.43
CA VAL A 121 -2.37 17.34 -0.92
C VAL A 121 -2.19 16.33 -2.04
N GLY A 122 -1.41 15.29 -1.79
CA GLY A 122 -1.13 14.32 -2.83
C GLY A 122 -0.68 12.94 -2.34
N THR A 123 -0.27 12.12 -3.29
CA THR A 123 0.31 10.80 -3.05
C THR A 123 1.81 10.82 -3.33
N THR A 124 2.45 9.65 -3.29
CA THR A 124 3.85 9.46 -3.71
C THR A 124 4.15 9.97 -5.14
N ALA A 125 3.13 10.29 -5.94
CA ALA A 125 3.30 10.99 -7.22
C ALA A 125 4.03 12.34 -7.05
N LEU A 126 3.90 13.00 -5.90
CA LEU A 126 4.60 14.24 -5.55
C LEU A 126 6.13 14.11 -5.60
N LEU A 127 6.67 12.92 -5.35
CA LEU A 127 8.13 12.69 -5.44
C LEU A 127 8.68 12.87 -6.86
N ARG A 128 7.83 12.69 -7.87
CA ARG A 128 8.14 12.90 -9.28
C ARG A 128 7.60 14.23 -9.81
N GLY A 129 6.99 15.02 -8.92
CA GLY A 129 6.42 16.31 -9.23
C GLY A 129 7.47 17.44 -9.22
N PRO A 130 7.00 18.67 -9.49
CA PRO A 130 7.86 19.83 -9.43
C PRO A 130 8.31 20.11 -8.00
N ARG A 131 9.48 20.72 -7.86
CA ARG A 131 10.04 21.14 -6.57
C ARG A 131 9.46 22.49 -6.16
N LEU A 132 8.92 22.56 -4.95
CA LEU A 132 8.32 23.80 -4.42
C LEU A 132 9.39 24.69 -3.81
N PRO A 133 9.56 25.95 -4.30
CA PRO A 133 10.68 26.80 -3.89
C PRO A 133 10.60 27.26 -2.43
N ASP A 134 9.38 27.40 -1.90
CA ASP A 134 9.16 27.91 -0.55
C ASP A 134 8.50 26.91 0.39
N LEU A 135 8.72 25.62 0.13
CA LEU A 135 8.23 24.53 0.95
C LEU A 135 8.81 24.59 2.37
N ALA A 136 7.96 24.79 3.35
CA ALA A 136 8.33 24.87 4.76
C ALA A 136 7.99 23.61 5.55
N LEU A 137 6.91 22.92 5.16
CA LEU A 137 6.35 21.78 5.89
C LEU A 137 5.98 20.64 4.94
N VAL A 138 6.36 19.44 5.31
CA VAL A 138 5.84 18.18 4.76
C VAL A 138 5.15 17.42 5.89
N LEU A 139 3.87 17.14 5.74
CA LEU A 139 3.07 16.42 6.74
C LEU A 139 2.66 15.05 6.19
N LEU A 140 2.93 14.00 6.96
CA LEU A 140 2.50 12.62 6.71
C LEU A 140 1.47 12.22 7.77
N PRO A 141 0.17 12.40 7.53
CA PRO A 141 -0.85 11.89 8.42
C PRO A 141 -0.96 10.37 8.28
N LEU A 142 -1.11 9.66 9.40
CA LEU A 142 -1.23 8.20 9.45
C LEU A 142 -0.05 7.49 8.74
N ALA A 143 1.15 7.85 9.10
CA ALA A 143 2.39 7.36 8.50
C ALA A 143 2.55 5.83 8.59
N ASP A 144 1.96 5.20 9.62
CA ASP A 144 1.91 3.74 9.80
C ASP A 144 1.28 3.00 8.61
N GLY A 145 0.42 3.68 7.84
CA GLY A 145 -0.17 3.09 6.63
C GLY A 145 0.83 2.62 5.59
N PHE A 146 2.05 3.15 5.61
CA PHE A 146 3.15 2.71 4.76
C PHE A 146 3.91 1.49 5.33
N LEU A 147 3.86 1.28 6.65
CA LEU A 147 4.47 0.13 7.32
C LEU A 147 3.55 -1.10 7.32
N LEU A 148 2.23 -0.89 7.27
CA LEU A 148 1.22 -1.95 7.29
C LEU A 148 1.04 -2.65 5.92
N GLU A 149 1.90 -2.41 4.96
CA GLU A 149 1.91 -3.16 3.71
C GLU A 149 2.44 -4.58 3.95
N SER A 150 1.71 -5.55 3.43
CA SER A 150 2.01 -6.98 3.56
C SER A 150 3.19 -7.40 2.67
N ASP A 151 4.35 -6.80 2.87
CA ASP A 151 5.57 -7.06 2.11
C ASP A 151 6.78 -6.80 3.01
N PHE A 152 7.73 -7.74 3.03
CA PHE A 152 8.96 -7.62 3.82
C PHE A 152 9.80 -6.37 3.48
N ARG A 153 9.57 -5.77 2.32
CA ARG A 153 10.20 -4.51 1.88
C ARG A 153 9.45 -3.26 2.30
N ALA A 154 8.32 -3.38 3.01
CA ALA A 154 7.48 -2.23 3.37
C ALA A 154 8.27 -1.17 4.14
N ALA A 155 9.01 -1.58 5.17
CA ALA A 155 9.81 -0.68 5.98
C ALA A 155 10.96 -0.03 5.19
N GLU A 156 11.63 -0.76 4.30
CA GLU A 156 12.66 -0.21 3.39
C GLU A 156 12.06 0.81 2.41
N ARG A 157 10.89 0.51 1.82
CA ARG A 157 10.20 1.46 0.93
C ARG A 157 9.77 2.72 1.67
N TYR A 158 9.28 2.55 2.90
CA TYR A 158 8.90 3.66 3.75
C TYR A 158 10.12 4.52 4.12
N HIS A 159 11.22 3.90 4.50
CA HIS A 159 12.48 4.60 4.76
C HIS A 159 12.92 5.45 3.55
N ARG A 160 12.94 4.88 2.34
CA ARG A 160 13.25 5.62 1.11
C ARG A 160 12.26 6.77 0.85
N LEU A 161 10.98 6.56 1.13
CA LEU A 161 9.96 7.60 1.01
C LEU A 161 10.28 8.78 1.92
N LEU A 162 10.56 8.53 3.20
CA LEU A 162 10.84 9.60 4.17
C LEU A 162 12.04 10.44 3.74
N TRP A 163 13.13 9.81 3.31
CA TRP A 163 14.30 10.54 2.81
C TRP A 163 13.98 11.33 1.53
N ALA A 164 13.24 10.76 0.59
CA ALA A 164 12.83 11.49 -0.62
C ALA A 164 11.95 12.72 -0.31
N LEU A 165 11.15 12.66 0.77
CA LEU A 165 10.35 13.80 1.23
C LEU A 165 11.20 14.94 1.77
N THR A 166 12.35 14.66 2.38
CA THR A 166 13.26 15.72 2.84
C THR A 166 13.90 16.51 1.70
N GLU A 167 13.92 15.96 0.48
CA GLU A 167 14.52 16.53 -0.72
C GLU A 167 13.51 17.27 -1.63
N LEU A 168 12.26 17.44 -1.17
CA LEU A 168 11.22 18.10 -1.99
C LEU A 168 11.45 19.59 -2.19
N ARG A 169 12.32 20.22 -1.42
CA ARG A 169 12.69 21.65 -1.54
C ARG A 169 14.15 21.77 -2.00
N PRO A 170 14.42 22.57 -3.06
CA PRO A 170 15.80 22.83 -3.47
C PRO A 170 16.61 23.55 -2.40
N GLY A 171 17.82 23.07 -2.14
CA GLY A 171 18.82 23.72 -1.27
C GLY A 171 18.50 23.82 0.22
N ARG A 172 17.30 23.42 0.66
CA ARG A 172 16.92 23.43 2.07
C ARG A 172 15.91 22.34 2.39
N ARG A 173 16.12 21.59 3.48
CA ARG A 173 15.15 20.59 3.94
C ARG A 173 13.93 21.27 4.57
N PRO A 174 12.69 20.87 4.20
CA PRO A 174 11.48 21.27 4.91
C PRO A 174 11.41 20.59 6.28
N LEU A 175 10.60 21.14 7.18
CA LEU A 175 10.20 20.42 8.38
C LEU A 175 9.34 19.21 7.96
N LEU A 176 9.79 17.99 8.25
CA LEU A 176 9.03 16.78 8.03
C LEU A 176 8.34 16.35 9.33
N VAL A 177 7.03 16.23 9.30
CA VAL A 177 6.22 15.84 10.47
C VAL A 177 5.44 14.57 10.15
N LEU A 178 5.63 13.56 10.97
CA LEU A 178 4.98 12.26 10.89
C LEU A 178 3.95 12.14 12.00
N GLN A 179 2.70 11.85 11.63
CA GLN A 179 1.70 11.40 12.59
C GLN A 179 1.69 9.86 12.60
N THR A 180 2.11 9.25 13.68
CA THR A 180 2.32 7.80 13.80
C THR A 180 1.91 7.29 15.17
N PHE A 181 1.50 6.03 15.25
CA PHE A 181 1.28 5.27 16.48
C PHE A 181 2.55 4.55 16.96
N THR A 182 3.60 4.52 16.12
CA THR A 182 4.87 3.82 16.39
C THR A 182 6.07 4.78 16.28
N PRO A 183 6.17 5.84 17.12
CA PRO A 183 7.24 6.82 17.02
C PRO A 183 8.63 6.19 17.20
N GLU A 184 8.72 5.11 17.99
CA GLU A 184 9.97 4.41 18.30
C GLU A 184 10.44 3.46 17.18
N HIS A 185 9.71 3.37 16.06
CA HIS A 185 10.10 2.48 14.97
C HIS A 185 11.50 2.84 14.43
N PRO A 186 12.40 1.85 14.15
CA PRO A 186 13.78 2.11 13.72
C PRO A 186 13.92 3.08 12.54
N VAL A 187 12.97 3.05 11.61
CA VAL A 187 12.91 3.98 10.46
C VAL A 187 12.79 5.44 10.93
N HIS A 188 11.93 5.71 11.94
CA HIS A 188 11.71 7.06 12.46
C HIS A 188 12.94 7.57 13.20
N ARG A 189 13.55 6.73 14.05
CA ARG A 189 14.78 7.06 14.79
C ARG A 189 15.95 7.35 13.86
N ALA A 190 16.14 6.54 12.82
CA ALA A 190 17.19 6.77 11.83
C ALA A 190 16.99 8.09 11.06
N LEU A 191 15.75 8.44 10.74
CA LEU A 191 15.42 9.72 10.10
C LEU A 191 15.74 10.90 11.05
N GLU A 192 15.35 10.80 12.32
CA GLU A 192 15.56 11.81 13.36
C GLU A 192 17.06 12.06 13.63
N ALA A 193 17.83 10.97 13.67
CA ALA A 193 19.29 11.02 13.83
C ALA A 193 20.03 11.48 12.55
N GLY A 194 19.37 11.50 11.40
CA GLY A 194 20.03 11.77 10.12
C GLY A 194 20.86 10.61 9.58
N GLU A 195 20.63 9.39 10.09
CA GLU A 195 21.45 8.20 9.83
C GLU A 195 20.77 7.27 8.80
N VAL A 196 20.90 7.60 7.50
CA VAL A 196 20.30 6.82 6.41
C VAL A 196 20.75 5.36 6.42
N GLU A 197 22.06 5.14 6.57
CA GLU A 197 22.66 3.81 6.42
C GLU A 197 22.44 2.91 7.64
N ALA A 198 22.36 3.50 8.84
CA ALA A 198 22.18 2.72 10.07
C ALA A 198 20.94 1.83 10.03
N TYR A 199 19.82 2.38 9.56
CA TYR A 199 18.60 1.59 9.38
C TYR A 199 18.78 0.48 8.34
N LEU A 200 19.41 0.75 7.20
CA LEU A 200 19.60 -0.24 6.13
C LEU A 200 20.46 -1.43 6.58
N TRP A 201 21.46 -1.18 7.41
CA TRP A 201 22.26 -2.25 8.01
C TRP A 201 21.46 -3.11 8.99
N GLN A 202 20.63 -2.49 9.84
CA GLN A 202 19.74 -3.23 10.74
C GLN A 202 18.72 -4.07 9.96
N GLU A 203 18.09 -3.51 8.95
CA GLU A 203 17.13 -4.21 8.09
C GLU A 203 17.79 -5.38 7.35
N LYS A 204 19.02 -5.19 6.84
CA LYS A 204 19.79 -6.26 6.20
C LYS A 204 20.07 -7.41 7.18
N ALA A 205 20.54 -7.09 8.37
CA ALA A 205 20.83 -8.11 9.38
C ALA A 205 19.57 -8.91 9.78
N LEU A 206 18.42 -8.22 9.94
CA LEU A 206 17.15 -8.86 10.22
C LEU A 206 16.72 -9.80 9.07
N ARG A 207 16.84 -9.37 7.81
CA ARG A 207 16.52 -10.21 6.65
C ARG A 207 17.43 -11.42 6.54
N GLU A 208 18.72 -11.27 6.83
CA GLU A 208 19.67 -12.38 6.85
C GLU A 208 19.29 -13.42 7.92
N ALA A 209 18.95 -12.98 9.13
CA ALA A 209 18.52 -13.85 10.22
C ALA A 209 17.22 -14.61 9.90
N LEU A 210 16.29 -13.99 9.14
CA LEU A 210 15.00 -14.56 8.77
C LEU A 210 15.01 -15.29 7.41
N ASN A 211 16.16 -15.45 6.78
CA ASN A 211 16.28 -16.02 5.43
C ASN A 211 15.40 -15.29 4.39
N TYR A 212 15.48 -13.96 4.38
CA TYR A 212 14.87 -13.12 3.35
C TYR A 212 15.90 -12.63 2.32
N PRO A 213 15.43 -12.13 1.16
CA PRO A 213 16.30 -11.41 0.21
C PRO A 213 17.03 -10.24 0.90
N PRO A 214 18.31 -9.99 0.59
CA PRO A 214 19.08 -10.52 -0.52
C PRO A 214 19.79 -11.86 -0.26
N ARG A 215 19.76 -12.42 0.96
CA ARG A 215 20.44 -13.68 1.30
C ARG A 215 19.93 -14.86 0.48
N VAL A 216 18.62 -14.93 0.25
CA VAL A 216 17.96 -15.95 -0.56
C VAL A 216 17.13 -15.30 -1.66
N ARG A 217 16.82 -16.06 -2.71
CA ARG A 217 15.79 -15.73 -3.66
C ARG A 217 14.45 -16.35 -3.24
N MET A 218 13.38 -15.77 -3.72
CA MET A 218 12.02 -16.25 -3.46
C MET A 218 11.26 -16.47 -4.75
N VAL A 219 10.43 -17.52 -4.78
CA VAL A 219 9.51 -17.80 -5.88
C VAL A 219 8.17 -18.17 -5.31
N LYS A 220 7.14 -17.45 -5.69
CA LYS A 220 5.76 -17.75 -5.31
C LYS A 220 5.11 -18.60 -6.40
N LEU A 221 4.49 -19.71 -5.98
CA LEU A 221 3.65 -20.55 -6.81
C LEU A 221 2.20 -20.20 -6.50
N GLU A 222 1.44 -19.89 -7.52
CA GLU A 222 0.02 -19.53 -7.40
C GLU A 222 -0.84 -20.58 -8.08
N VAL A 223 -1.69 -21.24 -7.29
CA VAL A 223 -2.64 -22.24 -7.75
C VAL A 223 -4.03 -21.61 -7.78
N ARG A 224 -4.74 -21.78 -8.91
CA ARG A 224 -6.09 -21.23 -9.10
C ARG A 224 -7.08 -22.32 -9.49
N HIS A 225 -8.30 -22.25 -8.92
CA HIS A 225 -9.42 -23.07 -9.35
C HIS A 225 -10.77 -22.42 -8.99
N ARG A 226 -11.85 -22.75 -9.75
CA ARG A 226 -13.21 -22.23 -9.48
C ARG A 226 -13.83 -22.78 -8.20
N LYS A 227 -13.43 -23.99 -7.77
CA LYS A 227 -13.86 -24.63 -6.52
C LYS A 227 -12.70 -24.55 -5.53
N GLU A 228 -12.99 -24.14 -4.29
CA GLU A 228 -11.99 -23.93 -3.25
C GLU A 228 -11.25 -25.23 -2.91
N GLU A 229 -12.00 -26.32 -2.70
CA GLU A 229 -11.45 -27.62 -2.35
C GLU A 229 -10.43 -28.09 -3.40
N ARG A 230 -10.74 -27.88 -4.69
CA ARG A 230 -9.82 -28.25 -5.78
C ARG A 230 -8.60 -27.36 -5.88
N ALA A 231 -8.71 -26.07 -5.53
CA ALA A 231 -7.54 -25.19 -5.45
C ALA A 231 -6.61 -25.65 -4.31
N ARG A 232 -7.19 -25.97 -3.16
CA ARG A 232 -6.51 -26.49 -1.99
C ARG A 232 -5.83 -27.83 -2.28
N GLU A 233 -6.56 -28.82 -2.79
CA GLU A 233 -6.02 -30.16 -3.16
C GLU A 233 -4.79 -30.02 -4.07
N LYS A 234 -4.89 -29.20 -5.13
CA LYS A 234 -3.80 -28.95 -6.06
C LYS A 234 -2.59 -28.30 -5.38
N ALA A 235 -2.82 -27.35 -4.49
CA ALA A 235 -1.74 -26.68 -3.76
C ALA A 235 -1.02 -27.66 -2.81
N PHE A 236 -1.75 -28.51 -2.09
CA PHE A 236 -1.18 -29.55 -1.25
C PHE A 236 -0.44 -30.62 -2.07
N ALA A 237 -0.91 -30.98 -3.25
CA ALA A 237 -0.21 -31.90 -4.15
C ALA A 237 1.16 -31.36 -4.58
N LEU A 238 1.29 -30.04 -4.79
CA LEU A 238 2.59 -29.41 -5.07
C LEU A 238 3.52 -29.48 -3.85
N LEU A 239 2.99 -29.25 -2.64
CA LEU A 239 3.77 -29.39 -1.41
C LEU A 239 4.31 -30.81 -1.26
N GLU A 240 3.47 -31.83 -1.44
CA GLU A 240 3.88 -33.24 -1.33
C GLU A 240 4.98 -33.60 -2.34
N ALA A 241 4.88 -33.09 -3.57
CA ALA A 241 5.91 -33.31 -4.58
C ALA A 241 7.27 -32.67 -4.20
N LEU A 242 7.25 -31.61 -3.41
CA LEU A 242 8.46 -30.91 -2.96
C LEU A 242 9.06 -31.54 -1.69
N ARG A 243 8.26 -32.16 -0.82
CA ARG A 243 8.69 -32.66 0.49
C ARG A 243 9.87 -33.65 0.44
N ALA A 244 9.98 -34.42 -0.63
CA ALA A 244 11.05 -35.41 -0.77
C ALA A 244 12.44 -34.75 -0.92
N GLU A 245 12.51 -33.54 -1.41
CA GLU A 245 13.76 -32.84 -1.74
C GLU A 245 13.94 -31.53 -0.95
N ALA A 246 12.85 -30.95 -0.41
CA ALA A 246 12.91 -29.67 0.27
C ALA A 246 13.46 -29.81 1.69
N GLU A 247 14.35 -28.90 2.06
CA GLU A 247 14.83 -28.71 3.42
C GLU A 247 13.85 -27.87 4.24
N GLU A 248 13.99 -27.93 5.58
CA GLU A 248 13.17 -27.15 6.49
C GLU A 248 13.22 -25.65 6.16
N GLY A 249 12.06 -25.04 6.04
CA GLY A 249 11.91 -23.62 5.75
C GLY A 249 12.16 -23.21 4.29
N GLU A 250 12.46 -24.11 3.36
CA GLU A 250 12.58 -23.81 1.94
C GLU A 250 11.20 -23.65 1.26
N VAL A 251 10.17 -24.34 1.78
CA VAL A 251 8.80 -24.30 1.27
C VAL A 251 7.86 -23.84 2.37
N LEU A 252 7.16 -22.75 2.13
CA LEU A 252 6.16 -22.19 3.04
C LEU A 252 4.77 -22.28 2.41
N GLY A 253 3.77 -22.54 3.21
CA GLY A 253 2.40 -22.82 2.76
C GLY A 253 2.17 -24.33 2.48
N PRO A 254 1.09 -24.68 1.76
CA PRO A 254 0.16 -23.81 1.04
C PRO A 254 -0.79 -23.04 1.96
N ALA A 255 -1.04 -21.79 1.63
CA ALA A 255 -2.02 -20.95 2.32
C ALA A 255 -2.94 -20.25 1.31
N PRO A 256 -4.18 -19.89 1.72
CA PRO A 256 -5.02 -19.02 0.91
C PRO A 256 -4.29 -17.71 0.62
N ALA A 257 -4.41 -17.20 -0.61
CA ALA A 257 -3.88 -15.88 -0.93
C ALA A 257 -4.51 -14.80 -0.03
N PRO A 258 -3.83 -13.65 0.24
CA PRO A 258 -4.41 -12.51 0.98
C PRO A 258 -5.73 -12.01 0.39
N VAL A 259 -5.90 -12.18 -0.92
CA VAL A 259 -7.18 -12.09 -1.62
C VAL A 259 -7.56 -13.49 -2.09
N PRO A 260 -8.33 -14.25 -1.28
CA PRO A 260 -8.52 -15.67 -1.51
C PRO A 260 -9.35 -15.99 -2.75
N ARG A 261 -10.07 -14.99 -3.32
CA ARG A 261 -10.85 -15.15 -4.54
C ARG A 261 -10.58 -14.00 -5.50
N VAL A 262 -10.19 -14.31 -6.75
CA VAL A 262 -9.88 -13.33 -7.78
C VAL A 262 -10.57 -13.74 -9.08
N LYS A 263 -11.45 -12.87 -9.61
CA LYS A 263 -12.21 -13.13 -10.86
C LYS A 263 -12.89 -14.49 -10.84
N GLY A 264 -13.58 -14.81 -9.71
CA GLY A 264 -14.32 -16.07 -9.56
C GLY A 264 -13.46 -17.31 -9.29
N HIS A 265 -12.14 -17.18 -9.15
CA HIS A 265 -11.23 -18.29 -8.84
C HIS A 265 -10.68 -18.17 -7.43
N TYR A 266 -10.69 -19.27 -6.69
CA TYR A 266 -9.97 -19.38 -5.42
C TYR A 266 -8.47 -19.54 -5.69
N VAL A 267 -7.67 -18.87 -4.86
CA VAL A 267 -6.22 -18.73 -5.04
C VAL A 267 -5.50 -19.22 -3.80
N PHE A 268 -4.57 -20.15 -3.99
CA PHE A 268 -3.65 -20.63 -2.97
C PHE A 268 -2.21 -20.33 -3.40
N HIS A 269 -1.36 -20.03 -2.42
CA HIS A 269 0.04 -19.75 -2.63
C HIS A 269 0.93 -20.75 -1.92
N LEU A 270 2.06 -21.08 -2.54
CA LEU A 270 3.25 -21.64 -1.88
C LEU A 270 4.41 -20.67 -2.15
N LEU A 271 5.31 -20.53 -1.20
CA LEU A 271 6.52 -19.74 -1.36
C LEU A 271 7.74 -20.66 -1.25
N LEU A 272 8.55 -20.67 -2.29
CA LEU A 272 9.86 -21.33 -2.28
C LEU A 272 10.94 -20.29 -2.00
N ARG A 273 11.94 -20.64 -1.20
CA ARG A 273 13.09 -19.78 -0.91
C ARG A 273 14.39 -20.57 -0.89
N GLY A 274 15.46 -19.97 -1.41
CA GLY A 274 16.75 -20.62 -1.52
C GLY A 274 17.69 -19.94 -2.51
N SER A 275 18.84 -20.58 -2.82
CA SER A 275 19.69 -20.12 -3.92
C SER A 275 19.00 -20.32 -5.27
N THR A 276 19.51 -19.68 -6.29
CA THR A 276 18.97 -19.82 -7.67
C THR A 276 18.99 -21.27 -8.13
N GLU A 277 20.10 -21.99 -7.87
CA GLU A 277 20.29 -23.39 -8.22
C GLU A 277 19.34 -24.28 -7.46
N ARG A 278 19.15 -24.00 -6.16
CA ARG A 278 18.23 -24.75 -5.31
C ARG A 278 16.79 -24.58 -5.77
N LEU A 279 16.36 -23.36 -6.04
CA LEU A 279 15.03 -23.06 -6.58
C LEU A 279 14.80 -23.73 -7.94
N ALA A 280 15.80 -23.73 -8.83
CA ALA A 280 15.72 -24.41 -10.12
C ALA A 280 15.50 -25.92 -9.96
N ARG A 281 16.20 -26.57 -9.01
CA ARG A 281 16.02 -27.99 -8.68
C ARG A 281 14.61 -28.27 -8.18
N LEU A 282 14.13 -27.54 -7.17
CA LEU A 282 12.79 -27.72 -6.62
C LEU A 282 11.70 -27.50 -7.68
N LEU A 283 11.83 -26.47 -8.50
CA LEU A 283 10.90 -26.19 -9.59
C LEU A 283 10.92 -27.26 -10.69
N GLY A 284 12.05 -27.96 -10.85
CA GLY A 284 12.20 -29.07 -11.79
C GLY A 284 11.37 -30.32 -11.43
N LEU A 285 10.96 -30.46 -10.16
CA LEU A 285 10.10 -31.54 -9.69
C LEU A 285 8.61 -31.35 -10.05
N LEU A 286 8.22 -30.14 -10.45
CA LEU A 286 6.83 -29.75 -10.59
C LEU A 286 6.41 -29.62 -12.07
N ASP A 287 5.17 -30.02 -12.38
CA ASP A 287 4.56 -29.75 -13.68
C ASP A 287 4.14 -28.27 -13.75
N ARG A 288 4.81 -27.49 -14.59
CA ARG A 288 4.62 -26.05 -14.81
C ARG A 288 3.21 -25.64 -15.22
N ARG A 289 2.39 -26.57 -15.70
CA ARG A 289 0.99 -26.30 -16.08
C ARG A 289 0.06 -26.22 -14.88
N GLN A 290 0.49 -26.63 -13.70
CA GLN A 290 -0.37 -26.70 -12.52
C GLN A 290 -0.44 -25.39 -11.73
N PHE A 291 0.50 -24.46 -11.94
CA PHE A 291 0.63 -23.21 -11.19
C PHE A 291 1.14 -22.08 -12.06
N ARG A 292 0.89 -20.87 -11.60
CA ARG A 292 1.54 -19.66 -12.11
C ARG A 292 2.75 -19.34 -11.23
N LEU A 293 3.88 -19.04 -11.86
CA LEU A 293 5.12 -18.69 -11.18
C LEU A 293 5.27 -17.17 -11.12
N ASP A 294 5.64 -16.66 -9.94
CA ASP A 294 5.94 -15.26 -9.68
C ASP A 294 7.33 -15.19 -9.01
N PRO A 295 8.39 -14.88 -9.76
CA PRO A 295 9.74 -14.77 -9.22
C PRO A 295 9.91 -13.45 -8.46
N ASP A 296 10.62 -13.50 -7.34
CA ASP A 296 10.88 -12.36 -6.45
C ASP A 296 9.59 -11.59 -6.09
N PRO A 297 8.56 -12.27 -5.53
CA PRO A 297 7.23 -11.72 -5.35
C PRO A 297 7.23 -10.51 -4.41
N PHE A 298 6.35 -9.54 -4.71
CA PHE A 298 6.13 -8.38 -3.85
C PHE A 298 5.12 -8.66 -2.72
N HIS A 299 4.20 -9.61 -2.91
CA HIS A 299 3.14 -9.92 -1.96
C HIS A 299 3.05 -11.42 -1.73
N PHE A 300 3.27 -11.84 -0.50
CA PHE A 300 3.20 -13.24 -0.08
C PHE A 300 2.73 -13.44 1.37
N VAL A 301 1.99 -12.46 1.91
CA VAL A 301 1.40 -12.53 3.25
C VAL A 301 0.47 -13.71 3.41
N GLY A 302 0.43 -14.28 4.62
CA GLY A 302 -0.31 -15.49 4.94
C GLY A 302 0.48 -16.78 4.73
N LEU A 303 1.73 -16.70 4.22
CA LEU A 303 2.63 -17.86 4.05
C LEU A 303 3.69 -17.96 5.15
N LEU A 304 3.77 -16.96 6.04
CA LEU A 304 4.80 -16.87 7.08
C LEU A 304 4.24 -17.05 8.51
N GLU A 305 2.92 -17.20 8.64
CA GLU A 305 2.26 -17.46 9.91
C GLU A 305 2.11 -18.99 10.07
N ASP A 306 3.12 -19.60 10.69
CA ASP A 306 3.03 -20.86 11.48
C ASP A 306 4.22 -20.92 12.45
#